data_186b0ee747de8e3b2c888dbf64b1c451
#
_entry.id   186b0ee747de8e3b2c888dbf64b1c451
#
_cell.length_a   1.000
_cell.length_b   1.000
_cell.length_c   1.000
_cell.angle_alpha   90.00
_cell.angle_beta   90.00
_cell.angle_gamma   90.00
#
_symmetry.space_group_name_H-M   'P 1'
#
loop_
_entity.id
_entity.type
_entity.pdbx_description
1 polymer ?
#
loop_
_entity_poly.entity_id
_entity_poly.type
_entity_poly.pdbx_seq_one_letter_code
_entity_poly.pdbx_strand_id
1 'polypeptide(L)'
;MTMLTPERLAAAERYLLLNARLIDRLRFAHLFRDGSAAAVRSALAAYANDDGGFGNALEPDLRGAGSQPQPVEVALHMLDETTGPDDPFDGPIVQAVCGYLARVSTSDGGVPFALPSVRGTPAAPWWQTPDDPPGNLNPTAAIVGLLHKHGVSNAFVDTATHFCWNRIDGLSDTNPYLAMAVLTFLDHIPDRARAEAAFDRLTPLITNHVELDPHAAGEAHLPLDFAPHPDGFGRRLFAAEVIEQHLDAVVSGQSEDGSWAFNWPAWTPVVRHEWGGFVTVARLMTLRDYGRLGA
;
A
#
# COMPACT_ATOMS: atom_id res chain seq x y z
N MET A 1 -1.66 18.25 -20.31
CA MET A 1 -0.83 17.15 -19.79
C MET A 1 0.48 17.73 -19.28
N THR A 2 0.65 17.80 -17.97
CA THR A 2 1.84 18.38 -17.33
C THR A 2 2.83 17.27 -17.00
N MET A 3 4.12 17.46 -17.26
CA MET A 3 5.19 16.51 -16.96
C MET A 3 5.99 16.98 -15.74
N LEU A 4 6.41 16.04 -14.90
CA LEU A 4 7.40 16.31 -13.86
C LEU A 4 8.77 16.46 -14.51
N THR A 5 9.43 17.61 -14.34
CA THR A 5 10.74 17.85 -14.96
C THR A 5 11.86 17.09 -14.24
N PRO A 6 13.02 16.87 -14.90
CA PRO A 6 14.19 16.28 -14.26
C PRO A 6 14.66 17.03 -13.01
N GLU A 7 14.55 18.37 -13.00
CA GLU A 7 14.93 19.21 -11.86
C GLU A 7 14.00 18.95 -10.66
N ARG A 8 12.69 18.74 -10.91
CA ARG A 8 11.72 18.42 -9.87
C ARG A 8 11.91 17.00 -9.35
N LEU A 9 12.26 16.04 -10.20
CA LEU A 9 12.66 14.70 -9.79
C LEU A 9 13.93 14.75 -8.91
N ALA A 10 14.92 15.56 -9.28
CA ALA A 10 16.13 15.77 -8.48
C ALA A 10 15.83 16.47 -7.13
N ALA A 11 14.84 17.35 -7.09
CA ALA A 11 14.38 17.94 -5.83
C ALA A 11 13.75 16.90 -4.90
N ALA A 12 12.93 15.98 -5.45
CA ALA A 12 12.38 14.84 -4.67
C ALA A 12 13.50 13.94 -4.12
N GLU A 13 14.47 13.59 -4.95
CA GLU A 13 15.65 12.83 -4.51
C GLU A 13 16.38 13.51 -3.36
N ARG A 14 16.63 14.81 -3.49
CA ARG A 14 17.28 15.59 -2.42
C ARG A 14 16.45 15.59 -1.13
N TYR A 15 15.13 15.73 -1.22
CA TYR A 15 14.25 15.62 -0.05
C TYR A 15 14.41 14.26 0.64
N LEU A 16 14.35 13.18 -0.15
CA LEU A 16 14.48 11.82 0.37
C LEU A 16 15.83 11.60 1.05
N LEU A 17 16.92 12.06 0.45
CA LEU A 17 18.27 11.95 1.03
C LEU A 17 18.40 12.67 2.36
N LEU A 18 17.72 13.80 2.55
CA LEU A 18 17.80 14.62 3.75
C LEU A 18 16.87 14.17 4.88
N ASN A 19 15.71 13.60 4.54
CA ASN A 19 14.60 13.47 5.50
C ASN A 19 14.03 12.05 5.64
N ALA A 20 14.13 11.20 4.58
CA ALA A 20 13.43 9.93 4.55
C ALA A 20 14.23 8.79 5.21
N ARG A 21 13.52 7.73 5.58
CA ARG A 21 14.12 6.48 6.07
C ARG A 21 15.05 5.89 5.00
N LEU A 22 16.05 5.11 5.46
CA LEU A 22 16.95 4.42 4.54
C LEU A 22 16.20 3.57 3.51
N ILE A 23 15.14 2.87 3.91
CA ILE A 23 14.36 2.03 3.02
C ILE A 23 13.72 2.84 1.88
N ASP A 24 13.14 4.02 2.17
CA ASP A 24 12.50 4.86 1.14
C ASP A 24 13.53 5.48 0.18
N ARG A 25 14.73 5.83 0.68
CA ARG A 25 15.86 6.26 -0.18
C ARG A 25 16.30 5.15 -1.13
N LEU A 26 16.39 3.92 -0.65
CA LEU A 26 16.81 2.78 -1.45
C LEU A 26 15.72 2.37 -2.45
N ARG A 27 14.43 2.45 -2.08
CA ARG A 27 13.31 2.28 -3.01
C ARG A 27 13.38 3.30 -4.15
N PHE A 28 13.57 4.58 -3.82
CA PHE A 28 13.75 5.61 -4.85
C PHE A 28 14.95 5.30 -5.77
N ALA A 29 16.10 4.96 -5.21
CA ALA A 29 17.28 4.61 -6.00
C ALA A 29 17.01 3.43 -6.94
N HIS A 30 16.33 2.37 -6.45
CA HIS A 30 15.96 1.22 -7.26
C HIS A 30 14.99 1.57 -8.39
N LEU A 31 13.95 2.32 -8.08
CA LEU A 31 12.85 2.62 -9.00
C LEU A 31 13.21 3.69 -10.05
N PHE A 32 14.17 4.59 -9.75
CA PHE A 32 14.44 5.80 -10.56
C PHE A 32 15.92 6.07 -10.86
N ARG A 33 16.88 5.27 -10.33
CA ARG A 33 18.34 5.52 -10.45
C ARG A 33 19.16 4.24 -10.61
N ASP A 34 18.59 3.21 -11.16
CA ASP A 34 19.26 1.90 -11.37
C ASP A 34 19.88 1.30 -10.10
N GLY A 35 19.33 1.62 -8.93
CA GLY A 35 19.75 1.08 -7.64
C GLY A 35 19.41 -0.41 -7.50
N SER A 36 20.12 -1.10 -6.63
CA SER A 36 19.97 -2.54 -6.43
C SER A 36 18.69 -2.91 -5.69
N ALA A 37 17.89 -3.84 -6.22
CA ALA A 37 16.78 -4.49 -5.53
C ALA A 37 17.23 -5.15 -4.22
N ALA A 38 18.40 -5.80 -4.24
CA ALA A 38 18.98 -6.43 -3.05
C ALA A 38 19.26 -5.43 -1.90
N ALA A 39 19.58 -4.18 -2.20
CA ALA A 39 19.76 -3.15 -1.17
C ALA A 39 18.44 -2.81 -0.47
N VAL A 40 17.33 -2.71 -1.22
CA VAL A 40 15.99 -2.51 -0.65
C VAL A 40 15.61 -3.70 0.23
N ARG A 41 15.77 -4.93 -0.26
CA ARG A 41 15.47 -6.16 0.49
C ARG A 41 16.30 -6.28 1.76
N SER A 42 17.58 -5.91 1.72
CA SER A 42 18.45 -5.89 2.89
C SER A 42 18.00 -4.85 3.94
N ALA A 43 17.57 -3.67 3.52
CA ALA A 43 17.01 -2.68 4.42
C ALA A 43 15.66 -3.12 5.00
N LEU A 44 14.81 -3.77 4.18
CA LEU A 44 13.54 -4.32 4.63
C LEU A 44 13.72 -5.40 5.71
N ALA A 45 14.77 -6.20 5.63
CA ALA A 45 15.08 -7.22 6.63
C ALA A 45 15.28 -6.67 8.06
N ALA A 46 15.64 -5.38 8.21
CA ALA A 46 15.76 -4.74 9.53
C ALA A 46 14.39 -4.52 10.23
N TYR A 47 13.30 -4.64 9.51
CA TYR A 47 11.94 -4.52 10.03
C TYR A 47 11.28 -5.88 10.27
N ALA A 48 11.92 -6.96 9.82
CA ALA A 48 11.43 -8.32 10.02
C ALA A 48 11.71 -8.81 11.44
N ASN A 49 10.84 -9.71 11.93
CA ASN A 49 10.98 -10.38 13.20
C ASN A 49 11.15 -11.91 13.00
N ASP A 50 11.65 -12.59 14.01
CA ASP A 50 11.89 -14.05 14.01
C ASP A 50 10.60 -14.87 13.82
N ASP A 51 9.44 -14.27 14.09
CA ASP A 51 8.14 -14.89 13.84
C ASP A 51 7.70 -14.85 12.37
N GLY A 52 8.50 -14.25 11.49
CA GLY A 52 8.21 -14.11 10.06
C GLY A 52 7.30 -12.93 9.71
N GLY A 53 6.85 -12.14 10.69
CA GLY A 53 6.11 -10.91 10.48
C GLY A 53 7.02 -9.68 10.45
N PHE A 54 6.41 -8.51 10.35
CA PHE A 54 7.08 -7.21 10.29
C PHE A 54 6.54 -6.25 11.33
N GLY A 55 7.43 -5.40 11.86
CA GLY A 55 7.13 -4.38 12.87
C GLY A 55 8.13 -3.23 12.77
N ASN A 56 8.66 -2.79 13.93
CA ASN A 56 9.79 -1.84 13.99
C ASN A 56 9.56 -0.53 13.23
N ALA A 57 8.30 -0.04 13.19
CA ALA A 57 7.90 1.16 12.44
C ALA A 57 8.08 1.07 10.91
N LEU A 58 7.97 -0.12 10.31
CA LEU A 58 7.85 -0.23 8.85
C LEU A 58 6.59 0.49 8.36
N GLU A 59 5.48 0.35 9.08
CA GLU A 59 4.33 1.24 9.04
C GLU A 59 4.58 2.36 10.04
N PRO A 60 4.73 3.64 9.60
CA PRO A 60 5.22 4.72 10.47
C PRO A 60 4.37 4.99 11.71
N ASP A 61 3.09 4.71 11.67
CA ASP A 61 2.16 4.94 12.77
C ASP A 61 2.13 3.79 13.79
N LEU A 62 2.79 2.66 13.51
CA LEU A 62 2.96 1.50 14.39
C LEU A 62 4.43 1.35 14.80
N ARG A 63 4.83 1.98 15.91
CA ARG A 63 6.24 2.07 16.30
C ARG A 63 6.73 0.93 17.20
N GLY A 64 5.83 0.04 17.60
CA GLY A 64 6.20 -1.15 18.36
C GLY A 64 7.12 -2.09 17.56
N ALA A 65 8.00 -2.81 18.28
CA ALA A 65 8.89 -3.78 17.66
C ALA A 65 8.13 -5.02 17.16
N GLY A 66 7.03 -5.40 17.82
CA GLY A 66 6.29 -6.63 17.52
C GLY A 66 5.62 -6.59 16.14
N SER A 67 5.47 -7.79 15.56
CA SER A 67 4.85 -7.96 14.26
C SER A 67 3.37 -7.59 14.28
N GLN A 68 2.93 -6.91 13.22
CA GLN A 68 1.55 -6.53 12.97
C GLN A 68 1.18 -6.81 11.51
N PRO A 69 -0.10 -7.05 11.17
CA PRO A 69 -0.51 -7.34 9.80
C PRO A 69 -0.29 -6.19 8.81
N GLN A 70 -0.49 -4.94 9.21
CA GLN A 70 -0.29 -3.77 8.34
C GLN A 70 1.17 -3.60 7.90
N PRO A 71 2.19 -3.66 8.77
CA PRO A 71 3.58 -3.71 8.33
C PRO A 71 3.89 -4.87 7.38
N VAL A 72 3.21 -6.01 7.50
CA VAL A 72 3.36 -7.13 6.55
C VAL A 72 2.84 -6.74 5.16
N GLU A 73 1.69 -6.08 5.06
CA GLU A 73 1.18 -5.55 3.79
C GLU A 73 2.19 -4.59 3.15
N VAL A 74 2.70 -3.63 3.94
CA VAL A 74 3.73 -2.68 3.48
C VAL A 74 4.98 -3.42 2.97
N ALA A 75 5.43 -4.47 3.68
CA ALA A 75 6.58 -5.28 3.26
C ALA A 75 6.32 -5.99 1.93
N LEU A 76 5.13 -6.56 1.74
CA LEU A 76 4.78 -7.24 0.49
C LEU A 76 4.73 -6.28 -0.70
N HIS A 77 4.23 -5.05 -0.53
CA HIS A 77 4.31 -4.03 -1.56
C HIS A 77 5.77 -3.69 -1.94
N MET A 78 6.65 -3.53 -0.94
CA MET A 78 8.08 -3.26 -1.21
C MET A 78 8.80 -4.46 -1.86
N LEU A 79 8.40 -5.69 -1.55
CA LEU A 79 8.89 -6.88 -2.24
C LEU A 79 8.39 -6.95 -3.68
N ASP A 80 7.14 -6.58 -3.94
CA ASP A 80 6.58 -6.46 -5.29
C ASP A 80 7.36 -5.46 -6.15
N GLU A 81 7.69 -4.28 -5.60
CA GLU A 81 8.51 -3.27 -6.27
C GLU A 81 9.91 -3.77 -6.68
N THR A 82 10.46 -4.73 -5.93
CA THR A 82 11.81 -5.27 -6.13
C THR A 82 11.83 -6.61 -6.85
N THR A 83 10.69 -7.07 -7.33
CA THR A 83 10.57 -8.36 -8.00
C THR A 83 11.14 -8.32 -9.42
N GLY A 84 11.98 -9.29 -9.75
CA GLY A 84 12.61 -9.43 -11.05
C GLY A 84 13.13 -10.85 -11.27
N PRO A 85 13.75 -11.11 -12.42
CA PRO A 85 14.26 -12.45 -12.76
C PRO A 85 15.23 -13.02 -11.72
N ASP A 86 16.08 -12.17 -11.14
CA ASP A 86 17.11 -12.56 -10.17
C ASP A 86 16.61 -12.47 -8.72
N ASP A 87 15.51 -11.76 -8.50
CA ASP A 87 14.91 -11.50 -7.18
C ASP A 87 13.42 -11.88 -7.19
N PRO A 88 13.06 -13.18 -7.22
CA PRO A 88 11.66 -13.59 -7.26
C PRO A 88 10.91 -13.16 -6.00
N PHE A 89 9.61 -12.86 -6.17
CA PHE A 89 8.75 -12.49 -5.04
C PHE A 89 8.60 -13.67 -4.06
N ASP A 90 8.27 -14.86 -4.57
CA ASP A 90 8.08 -16.06 -3.76
C ASP A 90 9.43 -16.64 -3.32
N GLY A 91 9.94 -16.11 -2.22
CA GLY A 91 11.19 -16.51 -1.59
C GLY A 91 11.02 -16.77 -0.09
N PRO A 92 12.12 -17.06 0.64
CA PRO A 92 12.06 -17.40 2.07
C PRO A 92 11.31 -16.36 2.92
N ILE A 93 11.41 -15.07 2.59
CA ILE A 93 10.70 -14.00 3.31
C ILE A 93 9.19 -14.16 3.16
N VAL A 94 8.68 -14.38 1.94
CA VAL A 94 7.25 -14.51 1.69
C VAL A 94 6.70 -15.80 2.30
N GLN A 95 7.46 -16.89 2.30
CA GLN A 95 7.07 -18.11 2.98
C GLN A 95 7.00 -17.94 4.50
N ALA A 96 7.94 -17.20 5.11
CA ALA A 96 7.90 -16.85 6.53
C ALA A 96 6.68 -15.96 6.86
N VAL A 97 6.39 -14.97 6.01
CA VAL A 97 5.19 -14.11 6.07
C VAL A 97 3.91 -14.95 6.06
N CYS A 98 3.76 -15.87 5.10
CA CYS A 98 2.59 -16.75 5.04
C CYS A 98 2.44 -17.60 6.32
N GLY A 99 3.55 -18.11 6.86
CA GLY A 99 3.57 -18.80 8.13
C GLY A 99 3.14 -17.93 9.31
N TYR A 100 3.59 -16.70 9.37
CA TYR A 100 3.15 -15.72 10.37
C TYR A 100 1.65 -15.42 10.24
N LEU A 101 1.19 -15.08 9.06
CA LEU A 101 -0.20 -14.72 8.79
C LEU A 101 -1.15 -15.89 9.12
N ALA A 102 -0.77 -17.12 8.80
CA ALA A 102 -1.55 -18.31 9.17
C ALA A 102 -1.75 -18.45 10.69
N ARG A 103 -0.74 -18.06 11.51
CA ARG A 103 -0.84 -18.12 12.97
C ARG A 103 -1.69 -17.03 13.60
N VAL A 104 -1.77 -15.86 12.95
CA VAL A 104 -2.52 -14.71 13.48
C VAL A 104 -3.91 -14.55 12.85
N SER A 105 -4.23 -15.37 11.84
CA SER A 105 -5.55 -15.39 11.21
C SER A 105 -6.61 -15.88 12.19
N THR A 106 -7.79 -15.33 12.05
CA THR A 106 -9.01 -15.79 12.74
C THR A 106 -9.49 -17.13 12.17
N SER A 107 -10.42 -17.79 12.84
CA SER A 107 -10.93 -19.12 12.43
C SER A 107 -11.64 -19.09 11.07
N ASP A 108 -12.11 -17.92 10.59
CA ASP A 108 -12.69 -17.72 9.25
C ASP A 108 -11.63 -17.38 8.19
N GLY A 109 -10.36 -17.32 8.55
CA GLY A 109 -9.23 -17.13 7.64
C GLY A 109 -8.83 -15.68 7.38
N GLY A 110 -9.49 -14.71 7.98
CA GLY A 110 -9.13 -13.30 7.87
C GLY A 110 -8.00 -12.91 8.81
N VAL A 111 -7.19 -11.96 8.40
CA VAL A 111 -6.17 -11.36 9.26
C VAL A 111 -6.78 -10.14 9.96
N PRO A 112 -6.59 -9.95 11.28
CA PRO A 112 -7.06 -8.75 11.97
C PRO A 112 -6.39 -7.47 11.43
N PHE A 113 -7.11 -6.34 11.53
CA PHE A 113 -6.55 -5.03 11.21
C PHE A 113 -5.33 -4.69 12.08
N ALA A 114 -5.44 -4.92 13.38
CA ALA A 114 -4.34 -4.81 14.33
C ALA A 114 -4.47 -5.91 15.40
N LEU A 115 -3.33 -6.43 15.85
CA LEU A 115 -3.28 -7.42 16.93
C LEU A 115 -3.25 -6.72 18.30
N PRO A 116 -3.75 -7.36 19.38
CA PRO A 116 -3.72 -6.82 20.74
C PRO A 116 -2.32 -6.43 21.23
N SER A 117 -1.25 -7.00 20.65
CA SER A 117 0.14 -6.66 20.95
C SER A 117 0.52 -5.20 20.62
N VAL A 118 -0.30 -4.48 19.87
CA VAL A 118 -0.10 -3.03 19.63
C VAL A 118 -0.29 -2.21 20.91
N ARG A 119 -1.11 -2.70 21.86
CA ARG A 119 -1.39 -1.97 23.08
C ARG A 119 -0.14 -1.84 23.95
N GLY A 120 0.02 -0.67 24.57
CA GLY A 120 1.20 -0.37 25.38
C GLY A 120 2.47 -0.08 24.58
N THR A 121 2.40 -0.10 23.25
CA THR A 121 3.47 0.38 22.38
C THR A 121 3.12 1.75 21.80
N PRO A 122 4.11 2.59 21.44
CA PRO A 122 3.83 3.84 20.77
C PRO A 122 3.15 3.57 19.40
N ALA A 123 1.95 4.08 19.24
CA ALA A 123 1.16 3.99 18.01
C ALA A 123 0.25 5.20 17.87
N ALA A 124 -0.16 5.52 16.65
CA ALA A 124 -1.12 6.60 16.42
C ALA A 124 -2.48 6.28 17.06
N PRO A 125 -3.27 7.29 17.45
CA PRO A 125 -4.51 7.09 18.22
C PRO A 125 -5.56 6.20 17.56
N TRP A 126 -5.54 6.05 16.25
CA TRP A 126 -6.50 5.22 15.50
C TRP A 126 -6.18 3.70 15.51
N TRP A 127 -4.99 3.30 16.00
CA TRP A 127 -4.63 1.88 16.13
C TRP A 127 -5.23 1.25 17.40
N GLN A 128 -6.56 1.26 17.48
CA GLN A 128 -7.29 0.62 18.57
C GLN A 128 -7.77 -0.77 18.15
N THR A 129 -7.69 -1.73 19.06
CA THR A 129 -8.11 -3.11 18.78
C THR A 129 -8.73 -3.75 20.01
N PRO A 130 -9.79 -4.58 19.88
CA PRO A 130 -10.35 -5.38 20.96
C PRO A 130 -9.40 -6.53 21.37
N ASP A 131 -9.77 -7.28 22.44
CA ASP A 131 -8.97 -8.44 22.89
C ASP A 131 -9.01 -9.59 21.89
N ASP A 132 -10.12 -9.78 21.21
CA ASP A 132 -10.35 -10.79 20.17
C ASP A 132 -10.77 -10.05 18.89
N PRO A 133 -9.80 -9.57 18.09
CA PRO A 133 -10.10 -8.79 16.91
C PRO A 133 -10.59 -9.69 15.77
N PRO A 134 -11.68 -9.30 15.07
CA PRO A 134 -12.15 -10.05 13.91
C PRO A 134 -11.19 -9.92 12.73
N GLY A 135 -11.22 -10.90 11.83
CA GLY A 135 -10.61 -10.78 10.52
C GLY A 135 -11.20 -9.62 9.73
N ASN A 136 -10.35 -8.89 9.02
CA ASN A 136 -10.70 -7.67 8.28
C ASN A 136 -10.22 -7.76 6.83
N LEU A 137 -11.03 -7.25 5.88
CA LEU A 137 -10.61 -7.14 4.48
C LEU A 137 -9.39 -6.23 4.30
N ASN A 138 -9.25 -5.19 5.11
CA ASN A 138 -8.03 -4.42 5.22
C ASN A 138 -7.23 -4.90 6.45
N PRO A 139 -6.06 -5.60 6.32
CA PRO A 139 -5.23 -5.75 5.11
C PRO A 139 -5.40 -7.07 4.34
N THR A 140 -6.27 -7.99 4.76
CA THR A 140 -6.29 -9.36 4.21
C THR A 140 -6.41 -9.38 2.68
N ALA A 141 -7.29 -8.55 2.12
CA ALA A 141 -7.54 -8.53 0.67
C ALA A 141 -6.32 -8.05 -0.12
N ALA A 142 -5.66 -6.98 0.32
CA ALA A 142 -4.46 -6.48 -0.35
C ALA A 142 -3.31 -7.51 -0.28
N ILE A 143 -3.08 -8.11 0.89
CA ILE A 143 -2.08 -9.17 1.07
C ILE A 143 -2.34 -10.34 0.11
N VAL A 144 -3.57 -10.86 0.10
CA VAL A 144 -3.95 -12.00 -0.76
C VAL A 144 -3.86 -11.64 -2.24
N GLY A 145 -4.25 -10.42 -2.62
CA GLY A 145 -4.09 -9.91 -3.98
C GLY A 145 -2.64 -9.95 -4.44
N LEU A 146 -1.71 -9.43 -3.63
CA LEU A 146 -0.27 -9.46 -3.94
C LEU A 146 0.29 -10.89 -4.03
N LEU A 147 -0.13 -11.78 -3.14
CA LEU A 147 0.28 -13.19 -3.20
C LEU A 147 -0.22 -13.86 -4.48
N HIS A 148 -1.45 -13.62 -4.91
CA HIS A 148 -1.98 -14.10 -6.19
C HIS A 148 -1.28 -13.50 -7.41
N LYS A 149 -0.94 -12.20 -7.37
CA LYS A 149 -0.16 -11.53 -8.43
C LYS A 149 1.11 -12.31 -8.78
N HIS A 150 1.75 -12.88 -7.76
CA HIS A 150 3.01 -13.62 -7.90
C HIS A 150 2.86 -15.14 -7.89
N GLY A 151 1.64 -15.67 -7.97
CA GLY A 151 1.38 -17.10 -8.04
C GLY A 151 1.73 -17.88 -6.77
N VAL A 152 1.83 -17.21 -5.62
CA VAL A 152 2.08 -17.87 -4.32
C VAL A 152 0.89 -18.75 -3.97
N SER A 153 1.17 -20.02 -3.64
CA SER A 153 0.13 -21.01 -3.31
C SER A 153 0.50 -21.76 -2.02
N ASN A 154 -0.37 -21.67 -1.04
CA ASN A 154 -0.27 -22.42 0.22
C ASN A 154 -1.62 -22.35 0.98
N ALA A 155 -1.74 -23.11 2.07
CA ALA A 155 -2.98 -23.22 2.83
C ALA A 155 -3.49 -21.87 3.39
N PHE A 156 -2.59 -20.93 3.73
CA PHE A 156 -3.00 -19.59 4.17
C PHE A 156 -3.68 -18.84 3.03
N VAL A 157 -3.05 -18.82 1.84
CA VAL A 157 -3.60 -18.11 0.65
C VAL A 157 -4.99 -18.67 0.30
N ASP A 158 -5.17 -19.98 0.31
CA ASP A 158 -6.45 -20.62 0.02
C ASP A 158 -7.54 -20.20 1.01
N THR A 159 -7.23 -20.26 2.31
CA THR A 159 -8.19 -19.92 3.39
C THR A 159 -8.52 -18.44 3.39
N ALA A 160 -7.52 -17.58 3.25
CA ALA A 160 -7.69 -16.12 3.22
C ALA A 160 -8.41 -15.65 1.94
N THR A 161 -8.20 -16.32 0.80
CA THR A 161 -8.99 -16.09 -0.42
C THR A 161 -10.48 -16.38 -0.19
N HIS A 162 -10.79 -17.47 0.50
CA HIS A 162 -12.17 -17.81 0.86
C HIS A 162 -12.81 -16.76 1.76
N PHE A 163 -12.06 -16.31 2.78
CA PHE A 163 -12.46 -15.21 3.64
C PHE A 163 -12.76 -13.94 2.84
N CYS A 164 -11.84 -13.54 1.95
CA CYS A 164 -12.02 -12.34 1.13
C CYS A 164 -13.32 -12.41 0.31
N TRP A 165 -13.55 -13.51 -0.39
CA TRP A 165 -14.76 -13.65 -1.18
C TRP A 165 -16.03 -13.62 -0.34
N ASN A 166 -16.06 -14.32 0.79
CA ASN A 166 -17.24 -14.34 1.68
C ASN A 166 -17.56 -12.93 2.19
N ARG A 167 -16.53 -12.14 2.54
CA ARG A 167 -16.73 -10.76 3.01
C ARG A 167 -17.09 -9.83 1.87
N ILE A 168 -16.44 -9.93 0.71
CA ILE A 168 -16.73 -9.12 -0.47
C ILE A 168 -18.18 -9.34 -0.93
N ASP A 169 -18.64 -10.58 -1.04
CA ASP A 169 -20.02 -10.88 -1.49
C ASP A 169 -21.09 -10.28 -0.57
N GLY A 170 -20.81 -10.14 0.73
CA GLY A 170 -21.70 -9.56 1.72
C GLY A 170 -21.56 -8.04 1.91
N LEU A 171 -20.63 -7.37 1.19
CA LEU A 171 -20.42 -5.93 1.36
C LEU A 171 -21.63 -5.11 0.90
N SER A 172 -22.18 -4.33 1.81
CA SER A 172 -23.24 -3.33 1.59
C SER A 172 -22.78 -1.90 1.85
N ASP A 173 -21.59 -1.72 2.45
CA ASP A 173 -20.94 -0.46 2.73
C ASP A 173 -19.42 -0.64 2.66
N THR A 174 -18.67 0.44 2.50
CA THR A 174 -17.22 0.43 2.45
C THR A 174 -16.62 1.70 3.07
N ASN A 175 -15.31 1.76 3.13
CA ASN A 175 -14.54 2.99 3.37
C ASN A 175 -13.34 3.00 2.42
N PRO A 176 -12.63 4.12 2.26
CA PRO A 176 -11.55 4.23 1.29
C PRO A 176 -10.47 3.15 1.40
N TYR A 177 -9.99 2.88 2.61
CA TYR A 177 -8.92 1.89 2.84
C TYR A 177 -9.36 0.46 2.52
N LEU A 178 -10.59 0.11 2.91
CA LEU A 178 -11.17 -1.20 2.58
C LEU A 178 -11.37 -1.32 1.07
N ALA A 179 -11.84 -0.27 0.41
CA ALA A 179 -12.02 -0.22 -1.04
C ALA A 179 -10.70 -0.44 -1.79
N MET A 180 -9.62 0.24 -1.39
CA MET A 180 -8.29 0.07 -1.98
C MET A 180 -7.78 -1.38 -1.81
N ALA A 181 -7.92 -1.97 -0.62
CA ALA A 181 -7.53 -3.35 -0.38
C ALA A 181 -8.32 -4.33 -1.25
N VAL A 182 -9.64 -4.12 -1.39
CA VAL A 182 -10.51 -4.94 -2.26
C VAL A 182 -10.14 -4.79 -3.73
N LEU A 183 -9.85 -3.58 -4.21
CA LEU A 183 -9.40 -3.36 -5.59
C LEU A 183 -8.10 -4.12 -5.87
N THR A 184 -7.12 -4.08 -4.96
CA THR A 184 -5.88 -4.87 -5.09
C THR A 184 -6.17 -6.38 -5.18
N PHE A 185 -7.11 -6.90 -4.40
CA PHE A 185 -7.52 -8.29 -4.49
C PHE A 185 -8.16 -8.61 -5.84
N LEU A 186 -9.11 -7.80 -6.29
CA LEU A 186 -9.81 -8.01 -7.57
C LEU A 186 -8.85 -7.92 -8.77
N ASP A 187 -7.85 -7.05 -8.70
CA ASP A 187 -6.85 -6.90 -9.78
C ASP A 187 -6.07 -8.20 -10.04
N HIS A 188 -5.84 -9.01 -9.02
CA HIS A 188 -4.89 -10.11 -9.10
C HIS A 188 -5.49 -11.51 -8.88
N ILE A 189 -6.74 -11.63 -8.42
CA ILE A 189 -7.37 -12.92 -8.21
C ILE A 189 -7.59 -13.68 -9.54
N PRO A 190 -7.30 -14.99 -9.63
CA PRO A 190 -7.43 -15.75 -10.88
C PRO A 190 -8.86 -15.85 -11.43
N ASP A 191 -9.89 -15.87 -10.58
CA ASP A 191 -11.30 -15.89 -11.01
C ASP A 191 -11.74 -14.52 -11.54
N ARG A 192 -11.33 -14.23 -12.77
CA ARG A 192 -11.58 -12.94 -13.44
C ARG A 192 -13.07 -12.64 -13.61
N ALA A 193 -13.88 -13.65 -13.90
CA ALA A 193 -15.32 -13.46 -14.09
C ALA A 193 -16.00 -13.01 -12.79
N ARG A 194 -15.65 -13.63 -11.66
CA ARG A 194 -16.14 -13.23 -10.34
C ARG A 194 -15.62 -11.86 -9.94
N ALA A 195 -14.36 -11.55 -10.27
CA ALA A 195 -13.75 -10.24 -9.99
C ALA A 195 -14.50 -9.12 -10.74
N GLU A 196 -14.83 -9.31 -12.03
CA GLU A 196 -15.61 -8.34 -12.82
C GLU A 196 -16.99 -8.13 -12.19
N ALA A 197 -17.72 -9.20 -11.88
CA ALA A 197 -19.06 -9.10 -11.28
C ALA A 197 -19.02 -8.40 -9.90
N ALA A 198 -18.01 -8.67 -9.09
CA ALA A 198 -17.80 -8.00 -7.82
C ALA A 198 -17.47 -6.50 -8.00
N PHE A 199 -16.60 -6.16 -8.94
CA PHE A 199 -16.26 -4.79 -9.26
C PHE A 199 -17.48 -3.99 -9.69
N ASP A 200 -18.29 -4.51 -10.64
CA ASP A 200 -19.50 -3.82 -11.11
C ASP A 200 -20.47 -3.53 -9.96
N ARG A 201 -20.66 -4.50 -9.06
CA ARG A 201 -21.52 -4.35 -7.88
C ARG A 201 -20.98 -3.33 -6.87
N LEU A 202 -19.64 -3.30 -6.65
CA LEU A 202 -19.01 -2.45 -5.64
C LEU A 202 -18.73 -1.03 -6.14
N THR A 203 -18.70 -0.79 -7.44
CA THR A 203 -18.42 0.52 -8.03
C THR A 203 -19.23 1.65 -7.37
N PRO A 204 -20.55 1.57 -7.18
CA PRO A 204 -21.30 2.65 -6.53
C PRO A 204 -20.90 2.86 -5.07
N LEU A 205 -20.57 1.79 -4.34
CA LEU A 205 -20.12 1.90 -2.95
C LEU A 205 -18.77 2.57 -2.85
N ILE A 206 -17.83 2.24 -3.73
CA ILE A 206 -16.49 2.80 -3.74
C ILE A 206 -16.52 4.28 -4.12
N THR A 207 -17.24 4.63 -5.20
CA THR A 207 -17.28 6.01 -5.71
C THR A 207 -17.92 7.01 -4.75
N ASN A 208 -18.77 6.55 -3.82
CA ASN A 208 -19.34 7.40 -2.77
C ASN A 208 -18.29 7.96 -1.78
N HIS A 209 -17.10 7.36 -1.74
CA HIS A 209 -16.01 7.77 -0.85
C HIS A 209 -14.89 8.53 -1.56
N VAL A 210 -15.06 8.86 -2.83
CA VAL A 210 -14.04 9.54 -3.63
C VAL A 210 -14.34 11.03 -3.71
N GLU A 211 -13.36 11.84 -3.34
CA GLU A 211 -13.40 13.28 -3.56
C GLU A 211 -12.82 13.60 -4.93
N LEU A 212 -13.57 14.32 -5.75
CA LEU A 212 -13.19 14.64 -7.13
C LEU A 212 -12.50 16.01 -7.30
N ASP A 213 -12.53 16.86 -6.27
CA ASP A 213 -11.74 18.10 -6.28
C ASP A 213 -10.27 17.77 -5.98
N PRO A 214 -9.35 17.93 -6.94
CA PRO A 214 -7.93 17.61 -6.72
C PRO A 214 -7.25 18.52 -5.69
N HIS A 215 -7.92 19.59 -5.24
CA HIS A 215 -7.44 20.55 -4.25
C HIS A 215 -8.23 20.49 -2.94
N ALA A 216 -9.04 19.44 -2.74
CA ALA A 216 -9.80 19.26 -1.51
C ALA A 216 -8.92 19.32 -0.27
N ALA A 217 -9.39 20.02 0.74
CA ALA A 217 -8.69 20.14 2.02
C ALA A 217 -9.12 19.03 2.99
N GLY A 218 -8.23 18.68 3.93
CA GLY A 218 -8.49 17.67 4.94
C GLY A 218 -8.19 16.26 4.47
N GLU A 219 -8.67 15.27 5.21
CA GLU A 219 -8.47 13.84 4.91
C GLU A 219 -9.41 13.40 3.77
N ALA A 220 -9.07 13.81 2.54
CA ALA A 220 -9.78 13.43 1.33
C ALA A 220 -9.06 12.28 0.61
N HIS A 221 -9.84 11.32 0.09
CA HIS A 221 -9.34 10.26 -0.75
C HIS A 221 -9.65 10.56 -2.22
N LEU A 222 -8.59 10.73 -3.00
CA LEU A 222 -8.66 11.23 -4.38
C LEU A 222 -8.61 10.06 -5.39
N PRO A 223 -9.03 10.26 -6.65
CA PRO A 223 -9.02 9.22 -7.68
C PRO A 223 -7.72 8.43 -7.81
N LEU A 224 -6.56 9.07 -7.69
CA LEU A 224 -5.26 8.38 -7.80
C LEU A 224 -4.89 7.54 -6.57
N ASP A 225 -5.59 7.68 -5.45
CA ASP A 225 -5.42 6.77 -4.30
C ASP A 225 -6.08 5.41 -4.60
N PHE A 226 -7.17 5.39 -5.38
CA PHE A 226 -7.84 4.17 -5.84
C PHE A 226 -7.27 3.64 -7.16
N ALA A 227 -6.68 4.49 -7.97
CA ALA A 227 -6.13 4.19 -9.29
C ALA A 227 -4.65 4.60 -9.37
N PRO A 228 -3.74 4.02 -8.52
CA PRO A 228 -2.33 4.37 -8.54
C PRO A 228 -1.62 3.93 -9.84
N HIS A 229 -2.21 2.98 -10.58
CA HIS A 229 -1.70 2.44 -11.83
C HIS A 229 -2.76 2.50 -12.94
N PRO A 230 -2.36 2.58 -14.23
CA PRO A 230 -3.30 2.70 -15.35
C PRO A 230 -4.09 1.43 -15.68
N ASP A 231 -3.63 0.25 -15.25
CA ASP A 231 -4.13 -1.04 -15.71
C ASP A 231 -5.08 -1.75 -14.74
N GLY A 232 -5.27 -1.20 -13.51
CA GLY A 232 -6.10 -1.81 -12.48
C GLY A 232 -7.60 -1.50 -12.62
N PHE A 233 -8.42 -2.24 -11.87
CA PHE A 233 -9.86 -1.96 -11.73
C PHE A 233 -10.14 -0.54 -11.23
N GLY A 234 -9.33 -0.03 -10.30
CA GLY A 234 -9.45 1.31 -9.79
C GLY A 234 -9.43 2.38 -10.88
N ARG A 235 -8.64 2.18 -11.95
CA ARG A 235 -8.60 3.10 -13.10
C ARG A 235 -9.95 3.19 -13.83
N ARG A 236 -10.72 2.14 -13.85
CA ARG A 236 -12.02 2.04 -14.52
C ARG A 236 -13.14 2.80 -13.79
N LEU A 237 -12.93 3.19 -12.55
CA LEU A 237 -13.88 4.00 -11.77
C LEU A 237 -14.01 5.44 -12.29
N PHE A 238 -13.04 5.92 -13.07
CA PHE A 238 -12.92 7.34 -13.41
C PHE A 238 -12.79 7.56 -14.92
N ALA A 239 -13.43 8.64 -15.40
CA ALA A 239 -13.21 9.13 -16.74
C ALA A 239 -11.74 9.58 -16.95
N ALA A 240 -11.27 9.54 -18.20
CA ALA A 240 -9.89 9.90 -18.50
C ALA A 240 -9.56 11.33 -18.06
N GLU A 241 -10.48 12.25 -18.24
CA GLU A 241 -10.34 13.66 -17.90
C GLU A 241 -10.13 13.89 -16.39
N VAL A 242 -10.81 13.10 -15.55
CA VAL A 242 -10.64 13.15 -14.09
C VAL A 242 -9.23 12.71 -13.70
N ILE A 243 -8.76 11.58 -14.24
CA ILE A 243 -7.40 11.09 -14.00
C ILE A 243 -6.35 12.11 -14.46
N GLU A 244 -6.52 12.69 -15.66
CA GLU A 244 -5.61 13.71 -16.20
C GLU A 244 -5.52 14.95 -15.29
N GLN A 245 -6.66 15.44 -14.77
CA GLN A 245 -6.70 16.56 -13.83
C GLN A 245 -5.96 16.26 -12.54
N HIS A 246 -6.15 15.05 -11.98
CA HIS A 246 -5.48 14.65 -10.75
C HIS A 246 -3.98 14.41 -10.96
N LEU A 247 -3.56 13.89 -12.11
CA LEU A 247 -2.14 13.79 -12.46
C LEU A 247 -1.49 15.16 -12.58
N ASP A 248 -2.16 16.13 -13.24
CA ASP A 248 -1.68 17.51 -13.33
C ASP A 248 -1.58 18.16 -11.93
N ALA A 249 -2.56 17.88 -11.04
CA ALA A 249 -2.52 18.34 -9.65
C ALA A 249 -1.36 17.70 -8.86
N VAL A 250 -1.09 16.40 -9.02
CA VAL A 250 0.07 15.76 -8.38
C VAL A 250 1.36 16.38 -8.89
N VAL A 251 1.53 16.59 -10.20
CA VAL A 251 2.72 17.27 -10.72
C VAL A 251 2.88 18.66 -10.12
N SER A 252 1.82 19.48 -10.10
CA SER A 252 1.89 20.86 -9.58
C SER A 252 2.01 20.92 -8.05
N GLY A 253 1.51 19.90 -7.33
CA GLY A 253 1.46 19.81 -5.87
C GLY A 253 2.76 19.44 -5.19
N GLN A 254 3.88 19.26 -5.92
CA GLN A 254 5.18 19.08 -5.29
C GLN A 254 5.57 20.33 -4.51
N SER A 255 5.92 20.16 -3.24
CA SER A 255 6.37 21.22 -2.35
C SER A 255 7.73 21.79 -2.74
N GLU A 256 8.08 22.99 -2.25
CA GLU A 256 9.37 23.65 -2.53
C GLU A 256 10.59 22.82 -2.06
N ASP A 257 10.41 22.01 -1.00
CA ASP A 257 11.47 21.12 -0.52
C ASP A 257 11.64 19.84 -1.35
N GLY A 258 10.76 19.60 -2.34
CA GLY A 258 10.76 18.45 -3.22
C GLY A 258 9.82 17.30 -2.81
N SER A 259 9.19 17.38 -1.64
CA SER A 259 8.24 16.38 -1.16
C SER A 259 6.83 16.53 -1.73
N TRP A 260 5.97 15.57 -1.44
CA TRP A 260 4.52 15.71 -1.50
C TRP A 260 3.92 15.64 -0.10
N ALA A 261 2.99 16.53 0.17
CA ALA A 261 2.21 16.50 1.40
C ALA A 261 1.29 15.28 1.45
N PHE A 262 1.02 14.80 2.65
CA PHE A 262 -0.07 13.88 2.95
C PHE A 262 -1.11 14.59 3.83
N ASN A 263 -2.33 14.11 3.83
CA ASN A 263 -3.49 14.83 4.34
C ASN A 263 -4.04 14.30 5.68
N TRP A 264 -3.32 13.37 6.33
CA TRP A 264 -3.64 12.89 7.68
C TRP A 264 -2.69 13.46 8.72
N PRO A 265 -3.08 13.48 10.02
CA PRO A 265 -2.25 14.05 11.08
C PRO A 265 -0.98 13.24 11.33
N ALA A 266 0.20 13.89 11.25
CA ALA A 266 1.42 13.30 11.79
C ALA A 266 1.45 13.50 13.31
N TRP A 267 1.28 12.41 14.06
CA TRP A 267 1.18 12.44 15.51
C TRP A 267 2.53 12.64 16.23
N THR A 268 3.64 12.51 15.52
CA THR A 268 4.98 12.89 15.99
C THR A 268 5.79 13.53 14.87
N PRO A 269 6.84 14.33 15.20
CA PRO A 269 7.69 14.93 14.16
C PRO A 269 8.41 13.90 13.26
N VAL A 270 8.85 12.76 13.82
CA VAL A 270 9.55 11.73 13.04
C VAL A 270 8.61 11.06 12.05
N VAL A 271 7.36 10.79 12.44
CA VAL A 271 6.32 10.21 11.58
C VAL A 271 6.03 11.09 10.38
N ARG A 272 6.08 12.43 10.53
CA ARG A 272 5.95 13.36 9.40
C ARG A 272 7.02 13.11 8.32
N HIS A 273 8.26 12.89 8.70
CA HIS A 273 9.36 12.64 7.75
C HIS A 273 9.28 11.24 7.13
N GLU A 274 8.88 10.25 7.93
CA GLU A 274 8.73 8.88 7.46
C GLU A 274 7.59 8.76 6.44
N TRP A 275 6.40 9.31 6.73
CA TRP A 275 5.31 9.40 5.76
C TRP A 275 5.65 10.27 4.57
N GLY A 276 6.31 11.41 4.77
CA GLY A 276 6.77 12.28 3.68
C GLY A 276 7.67 11.53 2.70
N GLY A 277 8.59 10.70 3.19
CA GLY A 277 9.43 9.84 2.35
C GLY A 277 8.62 8.79 1.59
N PHE A 278 7.76 8.05 2.28
CA PHE A 278 6.91 7.03 1.70
C PHE A 278 5.99 7.59 0.60
N VAL A 279 5.26 8.67 0.90
CA VAL A 279 4.33 9.32 -0.03
C VAL A 279 5.06 9.91 -1.24
N THR A 280 6.25 10.50 -1.04
CA THR A 280 7.05 11.02 -2.16
C THR A 280 7.42 9.92 -3.15
N VAL A 281 7.86 8.75 -2.68
CA VAL A 281 8.13 7.60 -3.57
C VAL A 281 6.83 7.13 -4.25
N ALA A 282 5.73 6.99 -3.51
CA ALA A 282 4.45 6.54 -4.06
C ALA A 282 3.92 7.48 -5.16
N ARG A 283 3.96 8.80 -4.97
CA ARG A 283 3.54 9.79 -5.99
C ARG A 283 4.41 9.73 -7.24
N LEU A 284 5.73 9.54 -7.07
CA LEU A 284 6.64 9.36 -8.20
C LEU A 284 6.36 8.06 -8.98
N MET A 285 6.01 6.97 -8.30
CA MET A 285 5.59 5.72 -8.94
C MET A 285 4.33 5.94 -9.78
N THR A 286 3.30 6.55 -9.20
CA THR A 286 2.08 6.90 -9.94
C THR A 286 2.40 7.73 -11.18
N LEU A 287 3.20 8.79 -11.04
CA LEU A 287 3.58 9.65 -12.18
C LEU A 287 4.37 8.87 -13.24
N ARG A 288 5.26 7.97 -12.85
CA ARG A 288 6.00 7.09 -13.78
C ARG A 288 5.04 6.20 -14.57
N ASP A 289 4.14 5.52 -13.87
CA ASP A 289 3.26 4.50 -14.43
C ASP A 289 2.23 5.11 -15.41
N TYR A 290 1.83 6.35 -15.15
CA TYR A 290 1.03 7.15 -16.07
C TYR A 290 1.84 7.94 -17.12
N GLY A 291 3.16 7.69 -17.22
CA GLY A 291 4.01 8.35 -18.21
C GLY A 291 4.17 9.86 -18.02
N ARG A 292 4.15 10.34 -16.75
CA ARG A 292 4.23 11.77 -16.41
C ARG A 292 5.63 12.21 -15.96
N LEU A 293 6.65 11.36 -16.06
CA LEU A 293 8.05 11.75 -15.83
C LEU A 293 8.66 12.28 -17.12
N GLY A 294 9.25 13.48 -17.08
CA GLY A 294 10.01 14.07 -18.19
C GLY A 294 11.33 13.30 -18.41
N ALA A 295 11.76 13.26 -19.68
CA ALA A 295 13.02 12.65 -20.09
C ALA A 295 14.24 13.47 -19.61
#